data_8d0651d25185a032808a4aca8f6f54ea
#
_entry.id   8d0651d25185a032808a4aca8f6f54ea
#
_cell.length_a   1.000
_cell.length_b   1.000
_cell.length_c   1.000
_cell.angle_alpha   90.00
_cell.angle_beta   90.00
_cell.angle_gamma   90.00
#
_symmetry.space_group_name_H-M   'P 1'
#
loop_
_entity.id
_entity.type
_entity.pdbx_description
1 polymer ?
#
loop_
_entity_poly.entity_id
_entity_poly.type
_entity_poly.pdbx_seq_one_letter_code
_entity_poly.pdbx_strand_id
1 'polypeptide(L)'
;MGTPDFAVPILKTLNESNHNILEVYTQPPTKKNRGQKINSSPIHKYSDKISLRVRTPKNLNTDEELAHLSKLNPDVVVVVAYGKILPTKLLDLKNILFINIHASLLPKWRGAAPIHRS
;
A
#
# COMPACT_ATOMS: atom_id res chain seq x y z
N MET A 1 0.17 -1.61 0.82
CA MET A 1 0.13 -0.37 0.02
C MET A 1 -1.11 -0.35 -0.85
N GLY A 2 -1.98 0.59 -0.65
CA GLY A 2 -3.21 0.68 -1.42
C GLY A 2 -3.89 2.00 -1.22
N THR A 3 -4.88 2.30 -2.04
CA THR A 3 -5.54 3.60 -1.99
C THR A 3 -7.05 3.54 -2.14
N PRO A 4 -7.63 2.96 -3.21
CA PRO A 4 -9.06 3.08 -3.49
C PRO A 4 -9.92 2.12 -2.66
N ASP A 5 -11.23 2.31 -2.79
CA ASP A 5 -12.21 1.51 -2.06
C ASP A 5 -12.03 0.01 -2.24
N PHE A 6 -11.72 -0.43 -3.45
CA PHE A 6 -11.63 -1.88 -3.67
C PHE A 6 -10.42 -2.52 -2.99
N ALA A 7 -9.50 -1.73 -2.49
CA ALA A 7 -8.40 -2.26 -1.70
C ALA A 7 -8.80 -2.51 -0.24
N VAL A 8 -9.88 -1.88 0.22
CA VAL A 8 -10.32 -2.00 1.61
C VAL A 8 -10.68 -3.43 1.99
N PRO A 9 -11.46 -4.18 1.20
CA PRO A 9 -11.76 -5.57 1.57
C PRO A 9 -10.52 -6.44 1.70
N ILE A 10 -9.49 -6.16 0.90
CA ILE A 10 -8.24 -6.91 0.96
C ILE A 10 -7.53 -6.60 2.27
N LEU A 11 -7.48 -5.32 2.66
CA LEU A 11 -6.89 -4.94 3.93
C LEU A 11 -7.64 -5.56 5.09
N LYS A 12 -8.97 -5.55 5.02
CA LYS A 12 -9.80 -6.17 6.05
C LYS A 12 -9.48 -7.65 6.19
N THR A 13 -9.39 -8.36 5.08
CA THR A 13 -9.08 -9.78 5.08
C THR A 13 -7.71 -10.04 5.71
N LEU A 14 -6.72 -9.23 5.37
CA LEU A 14 -5.40 -9.36 5.95
C LEU A 14 -5.41 -9.09 7.45
N ASN A 15 -6.17 -8.10 7.87
CA ASN A 15 -6.25 -7.75 9.29
C ASN A 15 -6.93 -8.84 10.12
N GLU A 16 -7.85 -9.58 9.50
CA GLU A 16 -8.56 -10.66 10.17
C GLU A 16 -7.84 -12.00 10.08
N SER A 17 -6.72 -12.03 9.36
CA SER A 17 -5.94 -13.25 9.19
C SER A 17 -4.93 -13.39 10.34
N ASN A 18 -4.11 -14.43 10.24
CA ASN A 18 -3.05 -14.65 11.22
C ASN A 18 -1.83 -13.77 10.96
N HIS A 19 -1.86 -12.97 9.91
CA HIS A 19 -0.74 -12.10 9.59
C HIS A 19 -0.77 -10.84 10.44
N ASN A 20 0.40 -10.33 10.75
CA ASN A 20 0.52 -9.12 11.53
C ASN A 20 0.79 -7.95 10.58
N ILE A 21 -0.12 -7.00 10.53
CA ILE A 21 0.05 -5.82 9.69
C ILE A 21 0.91 -4.82 10.43
N LEU A 22 2.09 -4.57 9.91
CA LEU A 22 3.03 -3.66 10.55
C LEU A 22 2.68 -2.20 10.26
N GLU A 23 2.27 -1.91 9.04
CA GLU A 23 2.00 -0.55 8.64
C GLU A 23 1.24 -0.54 7.32
N VAL A 24 0.48 0.52 7.09
CA VAL A 24 -0.29 0.69 5.87
C VAL A 24 0.23 1.92 5.14
N TYR A 25 0.53 1.76 3.86
CA TYR A 25 0.93 2.88 3.00
C TYR A 25 -0.21 3.22 2.06
N THR A 26 -0.52 4.50 1.95
CA THR A 26 -1.56 4.96 1.04
C THR A 26 -1.17 6.33 0.51
N GLN A 27 -1.90 6.82 -0.48
CA GLN A 27 -1.67 8.14 -1.05
C GLN A 27 -1.97 9.22 -0.01
N PRO A 28 -1.22 10.32 -0.04
CA PRO A 28 -1.52 11.44 0.87
C PRO A 28 -2.92 11.98 0.65
N PRO A 29 -3.51 12.59 1.68
CA PRO A 29 -4.81 13.24 1.52
C PRO A 29 -4.75 14.29 0.41
N THR A 30 -5.84 14.41 -0.32
CA THR A 30 -5.93 15.37 -1.40
C THR A 30 -7.11 16.30 -1.18
N LYS A 31 -7.04 17.50 -1.77
CA LYS A 31 -8.18 18.39 -1.77
C LYS A 31 -9.11 17.98 -2.89
N LYS A 32 -10.35 17.79 -2.56
CA LYS A 32 -11.38 17.49 -3.55
C LYS A 32 -12.38 18.62 -3.57
N ASN A 33 -12.88 18.92 -4.74
CA ASN A 33 -13.91 19.91 -4.92
C ASN A 33 -13.44 21.32 -4.63
N ARG A 34 -14.31 22.24 -4.92
CA ARG A 34 -14.05 23.62 -4.63
C ARG A 34 -14.06 23.92 -3.16
N GLY A 35 -14.75 23.13 -2.37
CA GLY A 35 -14.79 23.33 -0.95
C GLY A 35 -13.44 23.13 -0.29
N GLN A 36 -12.48 22.59 -1.04
CA GLN A 36 -11.11 22.49 -0.55
C GLN A 36 -10.96 21.62 0.68
N LYS A 37 -11.89 20.76 0.94
CA LYS A 37 -11.74 19.84 2.06
C LYS A 37 -10.66 18.82 1.73
N ILE A 38 -9.78 18.62 2.67
CA ILE A 38 -8.77 17.57 2.56
C ILE A 38 -9.49 16.24 2.78
N ASN A 39 -9.28 15.34 1.84
CA ASN A 39 -9.95 14.05 1.88
C ASN A 39 -8.92 12.93 1.86
N SER A 40 -8.91 12.14 2.91
CA SER A 40 -8.04 10.98 3.00
C SER A 40 -8.55 9.85 2.12
N SER A 41 -7.66 8.98 1.71
CA SER A 41 -8.05 7.84 0.88
C SER A 41 -8.95 6.88 1.64
N PRO A 42 -9.74 6.06 0.94
CA PRO A 42 -10.52 5.02 1.61
C PRO A 42 -9.67 4.10 2.50
N ILE A 43 -8.49 3.74 2.03
CA ILE A 43 -7.58 2.92 2.83
C ILE A 43 -7.16 3.66 4.10
N HIS A 44 -6.88 4.95 4.02
CA HIS A 44 -6.49 5.74 5.18
C HIS A 44 -7.62 5.77 6.21
N LYS A 45 -8.83 6.06 5.73
CA LYS A 45 -9.99 6.13 6.62
C LYS A 45 -10.25 4.79 7.31
N TYR A 46 -10.18 3.71 6.56
CA TYR A 46 -10.40 2.40 7.14
C TYR A 46 -9.32 2.03 8.14
N SER A 47 -8.07 2.34 7.81
CA SER A 47 -6.94 2.03 8.70
C SER A 47 -7.07 2.78 10.03
N ASP A 48 -7.48 4.04 9.98
CA ASP A 48 -7.71 4.81 11.19
C ASP A 48 -8.83 4.18 12.04
N LYS A 49 -9.88 3.71 11.37
CA LYS A 49 -11.00 3.10 12.06
C LYS A 49 -10.60 1.85 12.83
N ILE A 50 -9.65 1.08 12.33
CA ILE A 50 -9.21 -0.15 12.98
C ILE A 50 -7.84 0.00 13.64
N SER A 51 -7.41 1.24 13.83
CA SER A 51 -6.19 1.57 14.59
C SER A 51 -4.90 1.02 14.00
N LEU A 52 -4.83 0.97 12.68
CA LEU A 52 -3.59 0.60 12.02
C LEU A 52 -2.75 1.85 11.78
N ARG A 53 -1.44 1.67 11.84
CA ARG A 53 -0.50 2.74 11.57
C ARG A 53 -0.47 3.05 10.07
N VAL A 54 -0.59 4.33 9.71
CA VAL A 54 -0.67 4.76 8.31
C VAL A 54 0.51 5.66 7.98
N ARG A 55 1.07 5.46 6.81
CA ARG A 55 2.13 6.29 6.28
C ARG A 55 1.73 6.78 4.88
N THR A 56 1.89 8.08 4.66
CA THR A 56 1.46 8.71 3.40
C THR A 56 2.60 9.48 2.75
N PRO A 57 3.66 8.80 2.31
CA PRO A 57 4.79 9.50 1.71
C PRO A 57 4.42 10.11 0.36
N LYS A 58 4.92 11.30 0.12
CA LYS A 58 4.73 11.96 -1.17
C LYS A 58 5.63 11.37 -2.23
N ASN A 59 6.80 10.92 -1.82
CA ASN A 59 7.80 10.37 -2.73
C ASN A 59 8.46 9.17 -2.07
N LEU A 60 8.35 8.02 -2.70
CA LEU A 60 8.96 6.80 -2.18
C LEU A 60 10.43 6.67 -2.53
N ASN A 61 10.91 7.47 -3.47
CA ASN A 61 12.29 7.38 -3.93
C ASN A 61 13.19 8.32 -3.14
N THR A 62 13.19 8.17 -1.82
CA THR A 62 14.04 8.94 -0.93
C THR A 62 14.78 7.99 0.00
N ASP A 63 15.92 8.45 0.49
CA ASP A 63 16.70 7.65 1.44
C ASP A 63 15.91 7.40 2.72
N GLU A 64 15.10 8.36 3.12
CA GLU A 64 14.27 8.25 4.32
C GLU A 64 13.27 7.10 4.20
N GLU A 65 12.57 7.04 3.06
CA GLU A 65 11.57 5.99 2.86
C GLU A 65 12.22 4.63 2.71
N LEU A 66 13.35 4.58 2.05
CA LEU A 66 14.09 3.33 1.91
C LEU A 66 14.54 2.81 3.28
N ALA A 67 15.11 3.71 4.09
CA ALA A 67 15.57 3.34 5.42
C ALA A 67 14.41 2.92 6.32
N HIS A 68 13.28 3.62 6.23
CA HIS A 68 12.12 3.29 7.03
C HIS A 68 11.60 1.89 6.75
N LEU A 69 11.43 1.56 5.47
CA LEU A 69 10.92 0.23 5.11
C LEU A 69 11.93 -0.86 5.46
N SER A 70 13.21 -0.57 5.24
CA SER A 70 14.26 -1.53 5.59
C SER A 70 14.26 -1.82 7.09
N LYS A 71 14.10 -0.80 7.91
CA LYS A 71 14.06 -0.95 9.35
C LYS A 71 12.80 -1.68 9.81
N LEU A 72 11.68 -1.37 9.18
CA LEU A 72 10.42 -2.03 9.47
C LEU A 72 10.50 -3.53 9.15
N ASN A 73 11.22 -3.84 8.10
CA ASN A 73 11.55 -5.21 7.69
C ASN A 73 10.35 -6.14 7.62
N PRO A 74 9.34 -5.81 6.83
CA PRO A 74 8.21 -6.72 6.66
C PRO A 74 8.63 -7.95 5.86
N ASP A 75 7.94 -9.05 6.04
CA ASP A 75 8.17 -10.24 5.23
C ASP A 75 7.60 -10.05 3.84
N VAL A 76 6.44 -9.42 3.77
CA VAL A 76 5.69 -9.25 2.52
C VAL A 76 5.10 -7.85 2.48
N VAL A 77 5.17 -7.23 1.32
CA VAL A 77 4.45 -5.99 1.05
C VAL A 77 3.39 -6.29 0.01
N VAL A 78 2.14 -6.12 0.37
CA VAL A 78 1.02 -6.35 -0.54
C VAL A 78 0.62 -5.01 -1.15
N VAL A 79 0.65 -4.95 -2.47
CA VAL A 79 0.35 -3.71 -3.21
C VAL A 79 -0.96 -3.89 -3.95
N VAL A 80 -1.91 -2.99 -3.71
CA VAL A 80 -3.24 -3.04 -4.32
C VAL A 80 -3.61 -1.65 -4.79
N ALA A 81 -3.37 -1.36 -6.05
CA ALA A 81 -3.69 -0.07 -6.64
C ALA A 81 -3.20 1.09 -5.78
N TYR A 82 -1.92 1.06 -5.44
CA TYR A 82 -1.35 2.10 -4.60
C TYR A 82 -1.33 3.46 -5.29
N GLY A 83 -1.09 3.48 -6.58
CA GLY A 83 -1.11 4.73 -7.35
C GLY A 83 0.23 5.43 -7.44
N LYS A 84 1.29 4.83 -6.92
CA LYS A 84 2.64 5.36 -7.02
C LYS A 84 3.56 4.29 -7.59
N ILE A 85 4.55 4.74 -8.34
CA ILE A 85 5.56 3.85 -8.86
C ILE A 85 6.51 3.47 -7.73
N LEU A 86 6.77 2.18 -7.60
CA LEU A 86 7.71 1.69 -6.60
C LEU A 86 9.12 1.74 -7.17
N PRO A 87 10.04 2.49 -6.56
CA PRO A 87 11.39 2.59 -7.10
C PRO A 87 12.14 1.27 -6.97
N THR A 88 13.05 1.04 -7.90
CA THR A 88 13.85 -0.19 -7.94
C THR A 88 14.58 -0.41 -6.63
N LYS A 89 15.12 0.65 -6.04
CA LYS A 89 15.83 0.52 -4.76
C LYS A 89 14.96 -0.08 -3.67
N LEU A 90 13.68 0.28 -3.67
CA LEU A 90 12.75 -0.25 -2.69
C LEU A 90 12.46 -1.72 -2.97
N LEU A 91 12.22 -2.06 -4.23
CA LEU A 91 11.93 -3.43 -4.62
C LEU A 91 13.12 -4.37 -4.42
N ASP A 92 14.32 -3.82 -4.39
CA ASP A 92 15.53 -4.60 -4.20
C ASP A 92 15.89 -4.87 -2.75
N LEU A 93 15.12 -4.39 -1.81
CA LEU A 93 15.38 -4.66 -0.40
C LEU A 93 15.36 -6.16 -0.15
N LYS A 94 16.39 -6.64 0.52
CA LYS A 94 16.55 -8.07 0.76
C LYS A 94 15.49 -8.56 1.75
N ASN A 95 15.06 -9.78 1.53
CA ASN A 95 14.13 -10.47 2.43
C ASN A 95 12.72 -9.87 2.48
N ILE A 96 12.39 -8.98 1.56
CA ILE A 96 11.05 -8.43 1.46
C ILE A 96 10.46 -8.84 0.12
N LEU A 97 9.33 -9.53 0.17
CA LEU A 97 8.63 -9.95 -1.03
C LEU A 97 7.54 -8.94 -1.34
N PHE A 98 7.53 -8.41 -2.54
CA PHE A 98 6.48 -7.50 -3.00
C PHE A 98 5.49 -8.27 -3.86
N ILE A 99 4.21 -8.20 -3.52
CA ILE A 99 3.15 -8.87 -4.25
C ILE A 99 2.15 -7.83 -4.70
N ASN A 100 1.83 -7.83 -5.99
CA ASN A 100 0.86 -6.89 -6.54
C ASN A 100 -0.45 -7.64 -6.83
N ILE A 101 -1.52 -7.21 -6.22
CA ILE A 101 -2.84 -7.78 -6.45
C ILE A 101 -3.57 -6.86 -7.42
N HIS A 102 -3.97 -7.42 -8.55
CA HIS A 102 -4.71 -6.69 -9.56
C HIS A 102 -6.20 -6.84 -9.34
N ALA A 103 -6.88 -5.72 -9.20
CA ALA A 103 -8.33 -5.74 -9.11
C ALA A 103 -8.89 -5.54 -10.50
N SER A 104 -8.60 -6.46 -11.37
CA SER A 104 -9.02 -6.35 -12.76
C SER A 104 -10.41 -6.92 -12.96
N LEU A 105 -11.18 -6.28 -13.83
CA LEU A 105 -12.45 -6.82 -14.25
C LEU A 105 -12.27 -7.99 -15.21
N LEU A 106 -11.07 -8.14 -15.72
CA LEU A 106 -10.77 -9.26 -16.59
C LEU A 106 -10.75 -10.50 -15.74
N PRO A 107 -11.52 -11.44 -16.07
CA PRO A 107 -11.57 -12.65 -15.28
C PRO A 107 -10.30 -13.39 -15.44
N LYS A 108 -10.25 -14.37 -14.90
CA LYS A 108 -9.44 -15.36 -15.21
C LYS A 108 -8.14 -15.19 -14.71
N TRP A 109 -7.36 -15.08 -14.45
CA TRP A 109 -6.06 -15.47 -14.12
C TRP A 109 -5.19 -14.34 -13.61
N ARG A 110 -5.78 -13.39 -13.02
CA ARG A 110 -5.03 -12.28 -12.47
C ARG A 110 -4.96 -12.37 -10.97
N GLY A 111 -4.38 -13.38 -10.44
CA GLY A 111 -4.17 -13.46 -9.01
C GLY A 111 -3.02 -12.58 -8.57
N ALA A 112 -2.54 -12.78 -7.38
CA ALA A 112 -1.36 -12.10 -6.86
C ALA A 112 -0.13 -12.56 -7.64
N ALA A 113 0.76 -11.62 -7.93
CA ALA A 113 1.98 -11.93 -8.64
C ALA A 113 3.12 -11.09 -8.08
N PRO A 114 4.34 -11.62 -8.10
CA PRO A 114 5.48 -10.81 -7.70
C PRO A 114 5.66 -9.60 -8.60
N ILE A 115 6.13 -8.52 -8.03
CA ILE A 115 6.43 -7.33 -8.80
C ILE A 115 7.79 -7.52 -9.44
N HIS A 116 7.82 -7.33 -10.76
CA HIS A 116 9.07 -7.47 -11.49
C HIS A 116 9.87 -6.18 -11.42
N ARG A 117 11.17 -6.34 -11.29
CA ARG A 117 12.07 -5.22 -11.43
C ARG A 117 12.41 -5.07 -12.89
N SER A 118 12.57 -3.90 -13.34
CA SER A 118 12.99 -3.73 -14.72
C SER A 118 13.78 -2.46 -14.90
#